data_44e31f700529541209fcd49525acf1dc
#
_entry.id   44e31f700529541209fcd49525acf1dc
#
_cell.length_a   1.000
_cell.length_b   1.000
_cell.length_c   1.000
_cell.angle_alpha   90.00
_cell.angle_beta   90.00
_cell.angle_gamma   90.00
#
_symmetry.space_group_name_H-M   'P 1'
#
loop_
_entity.id
_entity.type
_entity.pdbx_description
1 polymer ?
#
loop_
_entity_poly.entity_id
_entity_poly.type
_entity_poly.pdbx_seq_one_letter_code
_entity_poly.pdbx_strand_id
1 'polypeptide(L)'
;VVETKPSLFPSFIENLRLSRNMSREEFLKDILSLRQYSRFLKGESEISNKKLLLMSDRLDLSIFHIYNAFYNSSDHEYNNIHEAYIYLADRHLDKATEKINLINRNDILSSYNKKFYDYVVLATAHRKGAKSPNDVISDLKSLINYSSINERETYSWLEIVILIEIAGVERREKRYTTLSVLEYCLSENKINFSDKSNYLLIPPLYSQVAAIYGNLKQYNKVITIADNGINYCRKYGILNSIAHLFFYKASAEYDLKKYDSAVASANLCMNALNVEGNIVKKEKFSKVFKEEFGDIINNLKND
;
A
#
# COMPACT_ATOMS: atom_id res chain seq x y z
N VAL A 1 -5.16 9.68 -44.19
CA VAL A 1 -5.66 10.47 -43.04
C VAL A 1 -5.43 9.62 -41.84
N VAL A 2 -4.40 9.95 -41.04
CA VAL A 2 -4.10 9.26 -39.77
C VAL A 2 -5.19 9.77 -38.81
N GLU A 3 -6.12 8.91 -38.44
CA GLU A 3 -7.03 9.17 -37.33
C GLU A 3 -6.20 9.25 -36.06
N THR A 4 -5.86 10.47 -35.66
CA THR A 4 -5.25 10.71 -34.33
C THR A 4 -6.32 10.36 -33.30
N LYS A 5 -6.07 9.25 -32.55
CA LYS A 5 -6.88 8.96 -31.36
C LYS A 5 -6.94 10.23 -30.50
N PRO A 6 -8.12 10.69 -30.07
CA PRO A 6 -8.22 11.85 -29.21
C PRO A 6 -7.33 11.62 -27.99
N SER A 7 -6.54 12.62 -27.60
CA SER A 7 -5.67 12.46 -26.44
C SER A 7 -6.56 12.22 -25.23
N LEU A 8 -6.25 11.21 -24.44
CA LEU A 8 -7.12 10.72 -23.34
C LEU A 8 -7.46 11.83 -22.34
N PHE A 9 -6.50 12.69 -21.99
CA PHE A 9 -6.71 13.75 -21.00
C PHE A 9 -7.63 14.88 -21.46
N PRO A 10 -7.53 15.45 -22.67
CA PRO A 10 -8.51 16.39 -23.19
C PRO A 10 -9.93 15.84 -23.21
N SER A 11 -10.12 14.60 -23.64
CA SER A 11 -11.44 13.95 -23.64
C SER A 11 -11.98 13.77 -22.21
N PHE A 12 -11.12 13.48 -21.25
CA PHE A 12 -11.49 13.41 -19.85
C PHE A 12 -11.98 14.76 -19.31
N ILE A 13 -11.28 15.87 -19.61
CA ILE A 13 -11.70 17.22 -19.23
C ILE A 13 -13.05 17.57 -19.84
N GLU A 14 -13.28 17.24 -21.14
CA GLU A 14 -14.57 17.48 -21.79
C GLU A 14 -15.71 16.68 -21.13
N ASN A 15 -15.45 15.43 -20.75
CA ASN A 15 -16.43 14.62 -20.02
C ASN A 15 -16.77 15.21 -18.64
N LEU A 16 -15.78 15.75 -17.92
CA LEU A 16 -16.03 16.45 -16.65
C LEU A 16 -16.93 17.67 -16.85
N ARG A 17 -16.66 18.48 -17.89
CA ARG A 17 -17.52 19.62 -18.25
C ARG A 17 -18.95 19.16 -18.53
N LEU A 18 -19.12 18.13 -19.38
CA LEU A 18 -20.42 17.57 -19.72
C LEU A 18 -21.18 17.05 -18.51
N SER A 19 -20.48 16.37 -17.59
CA SER A 19 -21.09 15.86 -16.35
C SER A 19 -21.60 16.96 -15.42
N ARG A 20 -21.12 18.20 -15.60
CA ARG A 20 -21.58 19.39 -14.89
C ARG A 20 -22.65 20.17 -15.67
N ASN A 21 -23.13 19.64 -16.80
CA ASN A 21 -24.11 20.30 -17.70
C ASN A 21 -23.70 21.72 -18.12
N MET A 22 -22.40 21.97 -18.22
CA MET A 22 -21.85 23.30 -18.49
C MET A 22 -21.61 23.47 -19.98
N SER A 23 -22.00 24.61 -20.57
CA SER A 23 -21.69 24.91 -21.97
C SER A 23 -20.19 25.15 -22.17
N ARG A 24 -19.68 25.03 -23.41
CA ARG A 24 -18.26 25.35 -23.66
C ARG A 24 -17.97 26.83 -23.46
N GLU A 25 -18.88 27.70 -23.84
CA GLU A 25 -18.81 29.16 -23.69
C GLU A 25 -18.67 29.51 -22.20
N GLU A 26 -19.49 28.93 -21.34
CA GLU A 26 -19.47 29.14 -19.91
C GLU A 26 -18.18 28.59 -19.31
N PHE A 27 -17.79 27.37 -19.69
CA PHE A 27 -16.58 26.68 -19.17
C PHE A 27 -15.30 27.42 -19.52
N LEU A 28 -15.22 28.01 -20.71
CA LEU A 28 -14.01 28.65 -21.26
C LEU A 28 -13.96 30.17 -21.09
N LYS A 29 -15.01 30.78 -20.56
CA LYS A 29 -15.09 32.23 -20.38
C LYS A 29 -13.87 32.76 -19.68
N ASP A 30 -13.18 33.72 -20.27
CA ASP A 30 -11.98 34.40 -19.78
C ASP A 30 -10.73 33.49 -19.58
N ILE A 31 -10.79 32.24 -20.11
CA ILE A 31 -9.69 31.26 -20.01
C ILE A 31 -9.09 30.94 -21.38
N LEU A 32 -9.96 30.51 -22.33
CA LEU A 32 -9.59 30.06 -23.68
C LEU A 32 -10.65 30.44 -24.69
N SER A 33 -10.20 30.65 -25.96
CA SER A 33 -11.16 30.68 -27.07
C SER A 33 -11.66 29.28 -27.42
N LEU A 34 -12.86 29.16 -27.96
CA LEU A 34 -13.42 27.91 -28.48
C LEU A 34 -12.47 27.22 -29.49
N ARG A 35 -11.80 28.01 -30.34
CA ARG A 35 -10.80 27.51 -31.30
C ARG A 35 -9.61 26.86 -30.62
N GLN A 36 -9.07 27.49 -29.58
CA GLN A 36 -7.93 26.94 -28.80
C GLN A 36 -8.36 25.66 -28.10
N TYR A 37 -9.55 25.63 -27.50
CA TYR A 37 -10.08 24.44 -26.84
C TYR A 37 -10.33 23.28 -27.82
N SER A 38 -10.86 23.58 -29.02
CA SER A 38 -11.05 22.57 -30.06
C SER A 38 -9.72 21.94 -30.50
N ARG A 39 -8.64 22.72 -30.61
CA ARG A 39 -7.31 22.20 -30.91
C ARG A 39 -6.75 21.34 -29.77
N PHE A 40 -6.99 21.71 -28.51
CA PHE A 40 -6.64 20.90 -27.34
C PHE A 40 -7.38 19.55 -27.36
N LEU A 41 -8.69 19.55 -27.61
CA LEU A 41 -9.49 18.32 -27.71
C LEU A 41 -9.02 17.37 -28.82
N LYS A 42 -8.45 17.90 -29.91
CA LYS A 42 -7.85 17.11 -30.98
C LYS A 42 -6.42 16.66 -30.71
N GLY A 43 -5.82 17.09 -29.58
CA GLY A 43 -4.41 16.84 -29.27
C GLY A 43 -3.42 17.66 -30.11
N GLU A 44 -3.89 18.71 -30.82
CA GLU A 44 -3.05 19.58 -31.66
C GLU A 44 -2.31 20.67 -30.88
N SER A 45 -2.70 20.89 -29.63
CA SER A 45 -2.08 21.89 -28.75
C SER A 45 -2.22 21.51 -27.28
N GLU A 46 -1.28 21.93 -26.47
CA GLU A 46 -1.34 21.80 -25.02
C GLU A 46 -1.98 23.04 -24.38
N ILE A 47 -2.50 22.87 -23.17
CA ILE A 47 -2.99 23.95 -22.31
C ILE A 47 -1.99 24.15 -21.17
N SER A 48 -1.65 25.41 -20.88
CA SER A 48 -0.75 25.72 -19.77
C SER A 48 -1.37 25.36 -18.42
N ASN A 49 -0.54 24.99 -17.43
CA ASN A 49 -1.00 24.67 -16.07
C ASN A 49 -1.86 25.79 -15.46
N LYS A 50 -1.55 27.06 -15.73
CA LYS A 50 -2.35 28.20 -15.25
C LYS A 50 -3.79 28.15 -15.81
N LYS A 51 -3.96 27.81 -17.08
CA LYS A 51 -5.28 27.69 -17.70
C LYS A 51 -6.03 26.44 -17.22
N LEU A 52 -5.31 25.32 -17.03
CA LEU A 52 -5.88 24.11 -16.43
C LEU A 52 -6.39 24.35 -15.01
N LEU A 53 -5.64 25.14 -14.22
CA LEU A 53 -6.07 25.53 -12.88
C LEU A 53 -7.37 26.33 -12.91
N LEU A 54 -7.48 27.34 -13.80
CA LEU A 54 -8.72 28.11 -13.95
C LEU A 54 -9.90 27.26 -14.43
N MET A 55 -9.64 26.27 -15.30
CA MET A 55 -10.67 25.31 -15.72
C MET A 55 -11.09 24.40 -14.58
N SER A 56 -10.16 23.94 -13.74
CA SER A 56 -10.47 23.14 -12.57
C SER A 56 -11.30 23.90 -11.54
N ASP A 57 -10.94 25.16 -11.28
CA ASP A 57 -11.73 26.02 -10.39
C ASP A 57 -13.17 26.21 -10.92
N ARG A 58 -13.35 26.34 -12.25
CA ARG A 58 -14.66 26.45 -12.87
C ARG A 58 -15.51 25.18 -12.69
N LEU A 59 -14.87 24.03 -12.62
CA LEU A 59 -15.51 22.74 -12.31
C LEU A 59 -15.73 22.51 -10.81
N ASP A 60 -15.33 23.45 -9.95
CA ASP A 60 -15.31 23.27 -8.49
C ASP A 60 -14.53 22.01 -8.07
N LEU A 61 -13.38 21.80 -8.73
CA LEU A 61 -12.46 20.70 -8.48
C LEU A 61 -11.04 21.22 -8.33
N SER A 62 -10.24 20.64 -7.45
CA SER A 62 -8.81 20.92 -7.48
C SER A 62 -8.16 20.23 -8.68
N ILE A 63 -7.15 20.87 -9.27
CA ILE A 63 -6.33 20.29 -10.36
C ILE A 63 -5.76 18.92 -9.97
N PHE A 64 -5.41 18.74 -8.68
CA PHE A 64 -4.94 17.47 -8.13
C PHE A 64 -6.01 16.36 -8.24
N HIS A 65 -7.27 16.67 -7.90
CA HIS A 65 -8.37 15.71 -8.04
C HIS A 65 -8.63 15.34 -9.50
N ILE A 66 -8.50 16.30 -10.42
CA ILE A 66 -8.64 16.04 -11.86
C ILE A 66 -7.57 15.07 -12.35
N TYR A 67 -6.30 15.31 -12.02
CA TYR A 67 -5.22 14.42 -12.42
C TYR A 67 -5.36 13.03 -11.79
N ASN A 68 -5.66 12.95 -10.50
CA ASN A 68 -5.88 11.65 -9.85
C ASN A 68 -7.04 10.87 -10.48
N ALA A 69 -8.17 11.52 -10.72
CA ALA A 69 -9.32 10.87 -11.37
C ALA A 69 -8.98 10.41 -12.78
N PHE A 70 -8.25 11.22 -13.55
CA PHE A 70 -7.76 10.86 -14.88
C PHE A 70 -6.85 9.64 -14.83
N TYR A 71 -5.80 9.65 -14.01
CA TYR A 71 -4.87 8.53 -13.91
C TYR A 71 -5.56 7.26 -13.43
N ASN A 72 -6.43 7.37 -12.43
CA ASN A 72 -7.23 6.23 -11.96
C ASN A 72 -8.17 5.65 -13.02
N SER A 73 -8.66 6.46 -13.97
CA SER A 73 -9.54 6.00 -15.02
C SER A 73 -8.82 5.53 -16.29
N SER A 74 -7.59 5.97 -16.53
CA SER A 74 -6.85 5.78 -17.78
C SER A 74 -5.66 4.84 -17.68
N ASP A 75 -5.10 4.63 -16.49
CA ASP A 75 -3.99 3.68 -16.28
C ASP A 75 -4.52 2.26 -16.08
N HIS A 76 -5.00 1.67 -17.18
CA HIS A 76 -5.49 0.28 -17.16
C HIS A 76 -4.40 -0.71 -16.78
N GLU A 77 -3.13 -0.44 -17.12
CA GLU A 77 -2.01 -1.31 -16.75
C GLU A 77 -1.87 -1.37 -15.23
N TYR A 78 -1.75 -0.19 -14.59
CA TYR A 78 -1.61 -0.08 -13.14
C TYR A 78 -2.81 -0.68 -12.42
N ASN A 79 -4.03 -0.36 -12.84
CA ASN A 79 -5.26 -0.81 -12.19
C ASN A 79 -5.40 -2.34 -12.21
N ASN A 80 -5.07 -3.00 -13.32
CA ASN A 80 -5.12 -4.45 -13.43
C ASN A 80 -4.09 -5.13 -12.51
N ILE A 81 -2.86 -4.59 -12.47
CA ILE A 81 -1.80 -5.08 -11.57
C ILE A 81 -2.18 -4.83 -10.11
N HIS A 82 -2.73 -3.66 -9.80
CA HIS A 82 -3.16 -3.29 -8.45
C HIS A 82 -4.31 -4.18 -7.96
N GLU A 83 -5.26 -4.55 -8.82
CA GLU A 83 -6.32 -5.51 -8.46
C GLU A 83 -5.72 -6.88 -8.08
N ALA A 84 -4.75 -7.38 -8.86
CA ALA A 84 -4.02 -8.60 -8.53
C ALA A 84 -3.27 -8.47 -7.19
N TYR A 85 -2.65 -7.30 -6.93
CA TYR A 85 -1.99 -7.00 -5.67
C TYR A 85 -2.95 -6.99 -4.48
N ILE A 86 -4.16 -6.43 -4.61
CA ILE A 86 -5.17 -6.47 -3.55
C ILE A 86 -5.51 -7.92 -3.19
N TYR A 87 -5.79 -8.79 -4.18
CA TYR A 87 -6.02 -10.20 -3.91
C TYR A 87 -4.84 -10.90 -3.25
N LEU A 88 -3.61 -10.57 -3.65
CA LEU A 88 -2.40 -11.06 -3.00
C LEU A 88 -2.33 -10.61 -1.53
N ALA A 89 -2.58 -9.33 -1.24
CA ALA A 89 -2.56 -8.77 0.11
C ALA A 89 -3.60 -9.43 1.01
N ASP A 90 -4.81 -9.68 0.49
CA ASP A 90 -5.91 -10.33 1.19
C ASP A 90 -5.80 -11.86 1.23
N ARG A 91 -4.69 -12.43 0.73
CA ARG A 91 -4.41 -13.87 0.67
C ARG A 91 -5.38 -14.69 -0.20
N HIS A 92 -6.07 -14.06 -1.13
CA HIS A 92 -6.87 -14.73 -2.16
C HIS A 92 -5.98 -15.14 -3.35
N LEU A 93 -5.04 -16.08 -3.11
CA LEU A 93 -3.96 -16.42 -4.05
C LEU A 93 -4.44 -16.92 -5.41
N ASP A 94 -5.58 -17.61 -5.47
CA ASP A 94 -6.14 -18.12 -6.73
C ASP A 94 -6.68 -16.97 -7.58
N LYS A 95 -7.39 -16.02 -6.96
CA LYS A 95 -7.85 -14.81 -7.64
C LYS A 95 -6.69 -13.93 -8.09
N ALA A 96 -5.64 -13.79 -7.26
CA ALA A 96 -4.42 -13.09 -7.65
C ALA A 96 -3.79 -13.74 -8.90
N THR A 97 -3.69 -15.08 -8.92
CA THR A 97 -3.15 -15.82 -10.07
C THR A 97 -4.01 -15.65 -11.32
N GLU A 98 -5.33 -15.70 -11.18
CA GLU A 98 -6.27 -15.46 -12.29
C GLU A 98 -6.03 -14.07 -12.91
N LYS A 99 -5.96 -13.02 -12.07
CA LYS A 99 -5.71 -11.65 -12.55
C LYS A 99 -4.35 -11.48 -13.18
N ILE A 100 -3.30 -12.08 -12.61
CA ILE A 100 -1.93 -12.08 -13.20
C ILE A 100 -1.96 -12.69 -14.61
N ASN A 101 -2.65 -13.81 -14.81
CA ASN A 101 -2.71 -14.52 -16.09
C ASN A 101 -3.43 -13.75 -17.20
N LEU A 102 -4.25 -12.77 -16.86
CA LEU A 102 -4.90 -11.87 -17.82
C LEU A 102 -3.98 -10.75 -18.33
N ILE A 103 -2.81 -10.57 -17.71
CA ILE A 103 -1.87 -9.50 -18.04
C ILE A 103 -0.70 -10.09 -18.83
N ASN A 104 -0.50 -9.62 -20.05
CA ASN A 104 0.72 -9.93 -20.79
C ASN A 104 1.81 -8.93 -20.42
N ARG A 105 2.85 -9.41 -19.72
CA ARG A 105 3.98 -8.56 -19.28
C ARG A 105 4.64 -7.77 -20.40
N ASN A 106 4.68 -8.33 -21.63
CA ASN A 106 5.32 -7.66 -22.77
C ASN A 106 4.55 -6.45 -23.26
N ASP A 107 3.24 -6.39 -23.00
CA ASP A 107 2.38 -5.29 -23.39
C ASP A 107 2.43 -4.12 -22.39
N ILE A 108 3.00 -4.34 -21.19
CA ILE A 108 3.17 -3.28 -20.20
C ILE A 108 4.22 -2.29 -20.70
N LEU A 109 3.86 -1.02 -20.83
CA LEU A 109 4.74 0.02 -21.35
C LEU A 109 5.62 0.62 -20.24
N SER A 110 5.02 0.89 -19.07
CA SER A 110 5.72 1.52 -17.95
C SER A 110 6.73 0.56 -17.29
N SER A 111 7.97 1.01 -17.13
CA SER A 111 8.99 0.26 -16.38
C SER A 111 8.62 0.08 -14.90
N TYR A 112 7.92 1.06 -14.32
CA TYR A 112 7.37 0.97 -12.96
C TYR A 112 6.31 -0.13 -12.87
N ASN A 113 5.35 -0.15 -13.81
CA ASN A 113 4.29 -1.15 -13.85
C ASN A 113 4.86 -2.56 -14.11
N LYS A 114 5.90 -2.70 -14.96
CA LYS A 114 6.63 -3.97 -15.12
C LYS A 114 7.21 -4.48 -13.80
N LYS A 115 7.88 -3.61 -13.05
CA LYS A 115 8.43 -3.95 -11.74
C LYS A 115 7.33 -4.33 -10.74
N PHE A 116 6.22 -3.61 -10.74
CA PHE A 116 5.08 -3.91 -9.87
C PHE A 116 4.45 -5.26 -10.22
N TYR A 117 4.24 -5.54 -11.51
CA TYR A 117 3.78 -6.85 -11.98
C TYR A 117 4.72 -7.97 -11.55
N ASP A 118 6.03 -7.83 -11.79
CA ASP A 118 7.03 -8.82 -11.40
C ASP A 118 7.01 -9.11 -9.90
N TYR A 119 6.85 -8.06 -9.07
CA TYR A 119 6.66 -8.21 -7.62
C TYR A 119 5.43 -9.06 -7.29
N VAL A 120 4.28 -8.75 -7.88
CA VAL A 120 3.02 -9.48 -7.59
C VAL A 120 3.13 -10.93 -8.01
N VAL A 121 3.75 -11.21 -9.15
CA VAL A 121 4.02 -12.59 -9.63
C VAL A 121 4.93 -13.35 -8.65
N LEU A 122 6.07 -12.76 -8.26
CA LEU A 122 7.04 -13.39 -7.36
C LEU A 122 6.44 -13.69 -5.98
N ALA A 123 5.75 -12.72 -5.40
CA ALA A 123 5.13 -12.87 -4.08
C ALA A 123 3.98 -13.90 -4.11
N THR A 124 3.19 -13.94 -5.18
CA THR A 124 2.12 -14.94 -5.35
C THR A 124 2.70 -16.34 -5.49
N ALA A 125 3.72 -16.52 -6.35
CA ALA A 125 4.40 -17.81 -6.54
C ALA A 125 5.02 -18.33 -5.24
N HIS A 126 5.68 -17.46 -4.47
CA HIS A 126 6.23 -17.83 -3.17
C HIS A 126 5.13 -18.25 -2.18
N ARG A 127 4.06 -17.47 -2.05
CA ARG A 127 2.97 -17.78 -1.10
C ARG A 127 2.20 -19.05 -1.46
N LYS A 128 2.21 -19.46 -2.73
CA LYS A 128 1.69 -20.76 -3.21
C LYS A 128 2.69 -21.91 -3.06
N GLY A 129 3.90 -21.66 -2.58
CA GLY A 129 4.96 -22.66 -2.43
C GLY A 129 5.65 -23.05 -3.75
N ALA A 130 5.40 -22.33 -4.84
CA ALA A 130 6.00 -22.60 -6.15
C ALA A 130 7.43 -22.02 -6.30
N LYS A 131 7.89 -21.21 -5.34
CA LYS A 131 9.21 -20.60 -5.36
C LYS A 131 9.86 -20.67 -3.98
N SER A 132 11.15 -21.05 -3.96
CA SER A 132 11.89 -21.17 -2.69
C SER A 132 12.07 -19.81 -2.00
N PRO A 133 12.23 -19.76 -0.66
CA PRO A 133 12.53 -18.52 0.06
C PRO A 133 13.79 -17.81 -0.46
N ASN A 134 14.84 -18.57 -0.78
CA ASN A 134 16.10 -17.99 -1.26
C ASN A 134 15.94 -17.33 -2.63
N ASP A 135 15.26 -18.02 -3.55
CA ASP A 135 15.07 -17.51 -4.90
C ASP A 135 14.19 -16.25 -4.88
N VAL A 136 13.10 -16.25 -4.11
CA VAL A 136 12.22 -15.08 -4.05
C VAL A 136 12.92 -13.88 -3.41
N ILE A 137 13.72 -14.08 -2.35
CA ILE A 137 14.51 -12.99 -1.74
C ILE A 137 15.49 -12.41 -2.77
N SER A 138 16.20 -13.27 -3.50
CA SER A 138 17.16 -12.85 -4.52
C SER A 138 16.50 -12.02 -5.62
N ASP A 139 15.37 -12.50 -6.14
CA ASP A 139 14.65 -11.80 -7.21
C ASP A 139 14.04 -10.49 -6.73
N LEU A 140 13.42 -10.48 -5.55
CA LEU A 140 12.87 -9.26 -4.95
C LEU A 140 13.97 -8.22 -4.68
N LYS A 141 15.14 -8.64 -4.18
CA LYS A 141 16.30 -7.76 -4.01
C LYS A 141 16.79 -7.19 -5.34
N SER A 142 16.77 -7.98 -6.40
CA SER A 142 17.13 -7.52 -7.75
C SER A 142 16.14 -6.46 -8.28
N LEU A 143 14.83 -6.63 -8.05
CA LEU A 143 13.82 -5.65 -8.49
C LEU A 143 14.05 -4.24 -7.96
N ILE A 144 14.61 -4.11 -6.76
CA ILE A 144 14.84 -2.80 -6.11
C ILE A 144 16.30 -2.37 -6.09
N ASN A 145 17.20 -3.08 -6.78
CA ASN A 145 18.65 -2.85 -6.72
C ASN A 145 19.13 -2.74 -5.26
N TYR A 146 18.87 -3.80 -4.48
CA TYR A 146 19.07 -3.80 -3.03
C TYR A 146 20.50 -3.48 -2.58
N SER A 147 21.51 -3.75 -3.42
CA SER A 147 22.91 -3.43 -3.12
C SER A 147 23.17 -1.94 -2.90
N SER A 148 22.38 -1.09 -3.55
CA SER A 148 22.44 0.38 -3.39
C SER A 148 21.31 0.95 -2.55
N ILE A 149 20.57 0.12 -1.81
CA ILE A 149 19.37 0.54 -1.09
C ILE A 149 19.68 1.57 0.02
N ASN A 150 20.84 1.40 0.68
CA ASN A 150 21.27 2.27 1.77
C ASN A 150 21.78 3.65 1.29
N GLU A 151 22.03 3.80 -0.01
CA GLU A 151 22.49 5.08 -0.59
C GLU A 151 21.31 6.03 -0.86
N ARG A 152 20.08 5.56 -0.69
CA ARG A 152 18.88 6.33 -0.99
C ARG A 152 18.45 7.17 0.20
N GLU A 153 18.12 8.42 -0.09
CA GLU A 153 17.54 9.32 0.90
C GLU A 153 16.05 9.06 1.14
N THR A 154 15.33 8.59 0.12
CA THR A 154 13.89 8.31 0.18
C THR A 154 13.54 7.03 -0.56
N TYR A 155 12.41 6.42 -0.19
CA TYR A 155 11.90 5.18 -0.78
C TYR A 155 10.52 5.40 -1.38
N SER A 156 10.29 4.82 -2.56
CA SER A 156 8.98 4.79 -3.21
C SER A 156 8.05 3.77 -2.54
N TRP A 157 6.74 3.90 -2.81
CA TRP A 157 5.73 2.95 -2.34
C TRP A 157 6.10 1.50 -2.67
N LEU A 158 6.47 1.21 -3.92
CA LEU A 158 6.79 -0.14 -4.37
C LEU A 158 8.03 -0.70 -3.68
N GLU A 159 9.05 0.12 -3.45
CA GLU A 159 10.26 -0.30 -2.72
C GLU A 159 9.95 -0.68 -1.28
N ILE A 160 9.11 0.10 -0.59
CA ILE A 160 8.68 -0.23 0.78
C ILE A 160 7.89 -1.54 0.81
N VAL A 161 6.94 -1.74 -0.11
CA VAL A 161 6.16 -2.97 -0.20
C VAL A 161 7.08 -4.19 -0.43
N ILE A 162 8.05 -4.06 -1.33
CA ILE A 162 9.03 -5.13 -1.59
C ILE A 162 9.93 -5.39 -0.37
N LEU A 163 10.39 -4.33 0.31
CA LEU A 163 11.20 -4.47 1.54
C LEU A 163 10.43 -5.19 2.65
N ILE A 164 9.14 -4.87 2.84
CA ILE A 164 8.28 -5.55 3.81
C ILE A 164 8.14 -7.04 3.44
N GLU A 165 7.96 -7.37 2.16
CA GLU A 165 7.87 -8.78 1.71
C GLU A 165 9.19 -9.52 1.93
N ILE A 166 10.35 -8.94 1.52
CA ILE A 166 11.68 -9.53 1.77
C ILE A 166 11.85 -9.82 3.26
N ALA A 167 11.61 -8.83 4.12
CA ALA A 167 11.75 -8.98 5.56
C ALA A 167 10.81 -10.06 6.14
N GLY A 168 9.60 -10.18 5.59
CA GLY A 168 8.65 -11.22 5.95
C GLY A 168 9.15 -12.64 5.60
N VAL A 169 9.78 -12.80 4.44
CA VAL A 169 10.40 -14.07 4.03
C VAL A 169 11.65 -14.35 4.86
N GLU A 170 12.58 -13.38 4.98
CA GLU A 170 13.78 -13.51 5.79
C GLU A 170 13.46 -13.88 7.25
N ARG A 171 12.42 -13.29 7.85
CA ARG A 171 12.01 -13.57 9.22
C ARG A 171 11.59 -15.04 9.42
N ARG A 172 10.87 -15.64 8.46
CA ARG A 172 10.51 -17.07 8.52
C ARG A 172 11.73 -17.98 8.45
N GLU A 173 12.77 -17.54 7.74
CA GLU A 173 14.07 -18.22 7.64
C GLU A 173 15.05 -17.83 8.77
N LYS A 174 14.58 -17.11 9.79
CA LYS A 174 15.40 -16.59 10.91
C LYS A 174 16.58 -15.73 10.42
N ARG A 175 16.42 -15.03 9.33
CA ARG A 175 17.36 -14.04 8.79
C ARG A 175 16.77 -12.65 8.94
N TYR A 176 17.58 -11.64 9.17
CA TYR A 176 17.11 -10.29 9.49
C TYR A 176 17.97 -9.21 8.82
N THR A 177 18.48 -9.50 7.60
CA THR A 177 19.41 -8.60 6.89
C THR A 177 18.74 -7.29 6.48
N THR A 178 17.40 -7.29 6.33
CA THR A 178 16.63 -6.13 5.94
C THR A 178 16.23 -5.23 7.12
N LEU A 179 16.44 -5.67 8.38
CA LEU A 179 15.96 -4.93 9.56
C LEU A 179 16.47 -3.48 9.62
N SER A 180 17.77 -3.25 9.40
CA SER A 180 18.36 -1.90 9.44
C SER A 180 17.76 -0.95 8.42
N VAL A 181 17.42 -1.47 7.22
CA VAL A 181 16.76 -0.67 6.18
C VAL A 181 15.34 -0.31 6.58
N LEU A 182 14.58 -1.26 7.19
CA LEU A 182 13.22 -0.99 7.68
C LEU A 182 13.23 0.05 8.81
N GLU A 183 14.19 -0.04 9.74
CA GLU A 183 14.35 0.96 10.80
C GLU A 183 14.68 2.34 10.23
N TYR A 184 15.56 2.39 9.23
CA TYR A 184 15.88 3.64 8.53
C TYR A 184 14.64 4.22 7.83
N CYS A 185 13.78 3.39 7.21
CA CYS A 185 12.51 3.82 6.63
C CYS A 185 11.55 4.42 7.68
N LEU A 186 11.58 3.92 8.93
CA LEU A 186 10.77 4.45 10.03
C LEU A 186 11.37 5.72 10.65
N SER A 187 12.66 6.00 10.44
CA SER A 187 13.26 7.26 10.86
C SER A 187 12.72 8.42 10.03
N GLU A 188 12.78 9.62 10.59
CA GLU A 188 12.10 10.81 10.08
C GLU A 188 12.21 11.04 8.56
N ASN A 189 11.06 11.14 7.91
CA ASN A 189 10.87 11.63 6.52
C ASN A 189 11.58 10.84 5.40
N LYS A 190 11.89 9.56 5.60
CA LYS A 190 12.59 8.73 4.59
C LYS A 190 11.67 8.10 3.55
N ILE A 191 10.37 8.10 3.79
CA ILE A 191 9.37 7.65 2.83
C ILE A 191 8.93 8.85 2.00
N ASN A 192 8.95 8.71 0.68
CA ASN A 192 8.46 9.75 -0.20
C ASN A 192 6.94 9.87 -0.08
N PHE A 193 6.47 10.89 0.64
CA PHE A 193 5.03 11.18 0.82
C PHE A 193 4.41 11.95 -0.35
N SER A 194 5.09 12.10 -1.47
CA SER A 194 4.48 12.70 -2.67
C SER A 194 3.23 11.92 -3.14
N ASP A 195 3.19 10.62 -2.85
CA ASP A 195 2.00 9.81 -2.97
C ASP A 195 1.29 9.72 -1.60
N LYS A 196 0.06 10.25 -1.53
CA LYS A 196 -0.75 10.23 -0.30
C LYS A 196 -1.06 8.83 0.21
N SER A 197 -0.95 7.80 -0.63
CA SER A 197 -1.14 6.40 -0.24
C SER A 197 0.02 5.83 0.58
N ASN A 198 1.20 6.46 0.53
CA ASN A 198 2.38 5.98 1.26
C ASN A 198 2.19 5.95 2.78
N TYR A 199 1.32 6.81 3.34
CA TYR A 199 1.04 6.79 4.77
C TYR A 199 0.40 5.46 5.24
N LEU A 200 -0.27 4.72 4.34
CA LEU A 200 -0.88 3.43 4.63
C LEU A 200 0.15 2.31 4.82
N LEU A 201 1.40 2.50 4.35
CA LEU A 201 2.48 1.52 4.49
C LEU A 201 3.20 1.60 5.84
N ILE A 202 3.05 2.70 6.57
CA ILE A 202 3.74 2.89 7.84
C ILE A 202 3.33 1.85 8.90
N PRO A 203 2.03 1.56 9.12
CA PRO A 203 1.63 0.53 10.08
C PRO A 203 2.13 -0.89 9.73
N PRO A 204 2.05 -1.37 8.47
CA PRO A 204 2.68 -2.63 8.08
C PRO A 204 4.18 -2.68 8.35
N LEU A 205 4.89 -1.55 8.14
CA LEU A 205 6.32 -1.45 8.38
C LEU A 205 6.63 -1.59 9.88
N TYR A 206 5.94 -0.85 10.76
CA TYR A 206 6.03 -1.02 12.21
C TYR A 206 5.73 -2.46 12.63
N SER A 207 4.67 -3.05 12.08
CA SER A 207 4.27 -4.43 12.36
C SER A 207 5.39 -5.43 12.00
N GLN A 208 6.06 -5.24 10.86
CA GLN A 208 7.14 -6.12 10.43
C GLN A 208 8.38 -5.98 11.31
N VAL A 209 8.76 -4.75 11.68
CA VAL A 209 9.89 -4.50 12.60
C VAL A 209 9.60 -5.08 13.99
N ALA A 210 8.38 -4.90 14.52
CA ALA A 210 7.97 -5.48 15.80
C ALA A 210 8.07 -7.03 15.76
N ALA A 211 7.60 -7.65 14.67
CA ALA A 211 7.69 -9.10 14.49
C ALA A 211 9.14 -9.62 14.46
N ILE A 212 10.06 -8.88 13.82
CA ILE A 212 11.48 -9.24 13.80
C ILE A 212 12.08 -9.13 15.21
N TYR A 213 11.81 -8.04 15.93
CA TYR A 213 12.28 -7.89 17.31
C TYR A 213 11.71 -8.96 18.25
N GLY A 214 10.46 -9.41 18.01
CA GLY A 214 9.88 -10.56 18.72
C GLY A 214 10.70 -11.83 18.52
N ASN A 215 11.06 -12.16 17.27
CA ASN A 215 11.92 -13.31 16.97
C ASN A 215 13.32 -13.19 17.60
N LEU A 216 13.84 -11.96 17.71
CA LEU A 216 15.11 -11.67 18.37
C LEU A 216 14.99 -11.61 19.90
N LYS A 217 13.81 -11.83 20.48
CA LYS A 217 13.49 -11.76 21.91
C LYS A 217 13.81 -10.39 22.54
N GLN A 218 13.79 -9.33 21.75
CA GLN A 218 14.01 -7.95 22.21
C GLN A 218 12.67 -7.30 22.60
N TYR A 219 11.98 -7.87 23.58
CA TYR A 219 10.59 -7.58 23.92
C TYR A 219 10.31 -6.11 24.25
N ASN A 220 11.25 -5.41 24.93
CA ASN A 220 11.08 -3.98 25.19
C ASN A 220 11.05 -3.16 23.88
N LYS A 221 11.86 -3.53 22.89
CA LYS A 221 11.80 -2.89 21.57
C LYS A 221 10.49 -3.21 20.83
N VAL A 222 9.99 -4.45 20.96
CA VAL A 222 8.67 -4.80 20.39
C VAL A 222 7.60 -3.85 20.91
N ILE A 223 7.54 -3.64 22.24
CA ILE A 223 6.55 -2.76 22.87
C ILE A 223 6.69 -1.32 22.32
N THR A 224 7.90 -0.77 22.32
CA THR A 224 8.17 0.59 21.83
C THR A 224 7.75 0.76 20.36
N ILE A 225 8.14 -0.17 19.49
CA ILE A 225 7.83 -0.14 18.07
C ILE A 225 6.31 -0.31 17.83
N ALA A 226 5.67 -1.21 18.56
CA ALA A 226 4.23 -1.42 18.48
C ALA A 226 3.45 -0.17 18.94
N ASP A 227 3.85 0.44 20.05
CA ASP A 227 3.23 1.67 20.55
C ASP A 227 3.36 2.83 19.56
N ASN A 228 4.53 3.00 18.94
CA ASN A 228 4.74 4.01 17.90
C ASN A 228 3.80 3.76 16.71
N GLY A 229 3.70 2.51 16.25
CA GLY A 229 2.79 2.13 15.17
C GLY A 229 1.30 2.32 15.52
N ILE A 230 0.89 1.96 16.74
CA ILE A 230 -0.47 2.18 17.24
C ILE A 230 -0.80 3.67 17.31
N ASN A 231 0.12 4.49 17.83
CA ASN A 231 -0.05 5.94 17.88
C ASN A 231 -0.15 6.56 16.48
N TYR A 232 0.65 6.04 15.53
CA TYR A 232 0.53 6.43 14.13
C TYR A 232 -0.85 6.09 13.56
N CYS A 233 -1.34 4.86 13.77
CA CYS A 233 -2.68 4.43 13.36
C CYS A 233 -3.77 5.35 13.92
N ARG A 234 -3.70 5.68 15.22
CA ARG A 234 -4.66 6.58 15.88
C ARG A 234 -4.63 7.98 15.30
N LYS A 235 -3.43 8.53 15.08
CA LYS A 235 -3.25 9.89 14.53
C LYS A 235 -3.87 10.06 13.16
N TYR A 236 -3.78 9.03 12.30
CA TYR A 236 -4.23 9.09 10.91
C TYR A 236 -5.52 8.34 10.63
N GLY A 237 -6.17 7.77 11.64
CA GLY A 237 -7.42 7.01 11.47
C GLY A 237 -7.25 5.71 10.67
N ILE A 238 -6.09 5.05 10.77
CA ILE A 238 -5.76 3.86 9.99
C ILE A 238 -6.04 2.60 10.81
N LEU A 239 -6.86 1.69 10.29
CA LEU A 239 -7.11 0.39 10.93
C LEU A 239 -6.13 -0.69 10.45
N ASN A 240 -5.56 -0.53 9.27
CA ASN A 240 -4.64 -1.52 8.69
C ASN A 240 -3.46 -1.80 9.64
N SER A 241 -3.20 -3.07 9.90
CA SER A 241 -2.13 -3.59 10.76
C SER A 241 -2.24 -3.28 12.26
N ILE A 242 -3.24 -2.51 12.72
CA ILE A 242 -3.37 -2.16 14.14
C ILE A 242 -3.56 -3.42 15.01
N ALA A 243 -4.32 -4.40 14.54
CA ALA A 243 -4.51 -5.68 15.23
C ALA A 243 -3.18 -6.44 15.38
N HIS A 244 -2.32 -6.44 14.34
CA HIS A 244 -1.00 -7.06 14.42
C HIS A 244 -0.09 -6.35 15.44
N LEU A 245 -0.13 -5.02 15.48
CA LEU A 245 0.66 -4.25 16.44
C LEU A 245 0.25 -4.57 17.89
N PHE A 246 -1.06 -4.63 18.18
CA PHE A 246 -1.54 -5.08 19.48
C PHE A 246 -1.17 -6.53 19.79
N PHE A 247 -1.22 -7.41 18.78
CA PHE A 247 -0.80 -8.81 18.93
C PHE A 247 0.67 -8.91 19.37
N TYR A 248 1.59 -8.26 18.64
CA TYR A 248 3.01 -8.30 18.99
C TYR A 248 3.30 -7.66 20.36
N LYS A 249 2.57 -6.57 20.67
CA LYS A 249 2.68 -5.93 21.99
C LYS A 249 2.22 -6.88 23.10
N ALA A 250 1.07 -7.52 22.96
CA ALA A 250 0.55 -8.48 23.93
C ALA A 250 1.51 -9.64 24.17
N SER A 251 2.04 -10.24 23.08
CA SER A 251 3.02 -11.33 23.19
C SER A 251 4.29 -10.89 23.92
N ALA A 252 4.82 -9.71 23.62
CA ALA A 252 6.00 -9.18 24.27
C ALA A 252 5.78 -8.85 25.76
N GLU A 253 4.61 -8.29 26.10
CA GLU A 253 4.21 -8.02 27.50
C GLU A 253 4.07 -9.32 28.29
N TYR A 254 3.50 -10.36 27.68
CA TYR A 254 3.40 -11.69 28.28
C TYR A 254 4.77 -12.29 28.57
N ASP A 255 5.69 -12.29 27.60
CA ASP A 255 7.05 -12.78 27.75
C ASP A 255 7.84 -12.02 28.83
N LEU A 256 7.53 -10.74 29.05
CA LEU A 256 8.06 -9.92 30.14
C LEU A 256 7.31 -10.12 31.48
N LYS A 257 6.37 -11.06 31.55
CA LYS A 257 5.52 -11.34 32.73
C LYS A 257 4.64 -10.16 33.18
N LYS A 258 4.32 -9.25 32.26
CA LYS A 258 3.41 -8.12 32.48
C LYS A 258 1.96 -8.54 32.09
N TYR A 259 1.43 -9.50 32.82
CA TYR A 259 0.23 -10.23 32.44
C TYR A 259 -1.01 -9.35 32.26
N ASP A 260 -1.26 -8.40 33.17
CA ASP A 260 -2.41 -7.48 33.06
C ASP A 260 -2.34 -6.63 31.80
N SER A 261 -1.14 -6.12 31.45
CA SER A 261 -0.92 -5.36 30.23
C SER A 261 -1.10 -6.25 28.99
N ALA A 262 -0.59 -7.50 29.04
CA ALA A 262 -0.73 -8.45 27.95
C ALA A 262 -2.20 -8.76 27.64
N VAL A 263 -3.03 -8.99 28.67
CA VAL A 263 -4.48 -9.20 28.55
C VAL A 263 -5.16 -7.97 27.96
N ALA A 264 -4.83 -6.77 28.45
CA ALA A 264 -5.39 -5.52 27.91
C ALA A 264 -5.03 -5.34 26.42
N SER A 265 -3.77 -5.59 26.03
CA SER A 265 -3.33 -5.51 24.63
C SER A 265 -3.98 -6.59 23.76
N ALA A 266 -4.17 -7.81 24.28
CA ALA A 266 -4.86 -8.89 23.57
C ALA A 266 -6.34 -8.56 23.32
N ASN A 267 -7.05 -7.98 24.31
CA ASN A 267 -8.41 -7.49 24.15
C ASN A 267 -8.51 -6.43 23.05
N LEU A 268 -7.58 -5.46 23.03
CA LEU A 268 -7.54 -4.44 21.99
C LEU A 268 -7.25 -5.04 20.60
N CYS A 269 -6.41 -6.08 20.51
CA CYS A 269 -6.20 -6.84 19.28
C CYS A 269 -7.51 -7.46 18.80
N MET A 270 -8.24 -8.17 19.68
CA MET A 270 -9.50 -8.83 19.33
C MET A 270 -10.58 -7.82 18.91
N ASN A 271 -10.69 -6.68 19.60
CA ASN A 271 -11.60 -5.59 19.24
C ASN A 271 -11.26 -5.01 17.85
N ALA A 272 -9.98 -4.79 17.55
CA ALA A 272 -9.56 -4.35 16.23
C ALA A 272 -9.94 -5.36 15.14
N LEU A 273 -9.80 -6.66 15.39
CA LEU A 273 -10.21 -7.71 14.47
C LEU A 273 -11.73 -7.80 14.28
N ASN A 274 -12.52 -7.50 15.32
CA ASN A 274 -13.97 -7.39 15.21
C ASN A 274 -14.35 -6.25 14.25
N VAL A 275 -13.69 -5.09 14.36
CA VAL A 275 -13.92 -3.95 13.47
C VAL A 275 -13.46 -4.27 12.02
N GLU A 276 -12.33 -4.98 11.86
CA GLU A 276 -11.87 -5.43 10.54
C GLU A 276 -12.85 -6.41 9.86
N GLY A 277 -13.67 -7.13 10.63
CA GLY A 277 -14.62 -8.13 10.11
C GLY A 277 -13.96 -9.39 9.51
N ASN A 278 -12.65 -9.57 9.71
CA ASN A 278 -11.91 -10.72 9.17
C ASN A 278 -11.95 -11.91 10.15
N ILE A 279 -12.95 -12.78 9.96
CA ILE A 279 -13.21 -13.94 10.84
C ILE A 279 -12.00 -14.90 10.87
N VAL A 280 -11.42 -15.21 9.72
CA VAL A 280 -10.27 -16.14 9.62
C VAL A 280 -9.06 -15.63 10.40
N LYS A 281 -8.77 -14.34 10.29
CA LYS A 281 -7.69 -13.69 11.02
C LYS A 281 -7.98 -13.67 12.52
N LYS A 282 -9.24 -13.39 12.91
CA LYS A 282 -9.70 -13.41 14.30
C LYS A 282 -9.53 -14.79 14.93
N GLU A 283 -9.99 -15.84 14.27
CA GLU A 283 -9.84 -17.23 14.74
C GLU A 283 -8.37 -17.61 14.93
N LYS A 284 -7.53 -17.28 13.95
CA LYS A 284 -6.09 -17.54 14.03
C LYS A 284 -5.44 -16.85 15.24
N PHE A 285 -5.72 -15.57 15.47
CA PHE A 285 -5.13 -14.84 16.60
C PHE A 285 -5.68 -15.32 17.94
N SER A 286 -6.99 -15.60 18.02
CA SER A 286 -7.61 -16.20 19.21
C SER A 286 -6.97 -17.54 19.56
N LYS A 287 -6.70 -18.38 18.56
CA LYS A 287 -6.00 -19.66 18.78
C LYS A 287 -4.61 -19.47 19.34
N VAL A 288 -3.81 -18.57 18.74
CA VAL A 288 -2.45 -18.28 19.21
C VAL A 288 -2.46 -17.75 20.65
N PHE A 289 -3.35 -16.82 20.98
CA PHE A 289 -3.48 -16.31 22.33
C PHE A 289 -3.83 -17.41 23.34
N LYS A 290 -4.74 -18.34 22.99
CA LYS A 290 -5.08 -19.48 23.85
C LYS A 290 -3.90 -20.44 24.03
N GLU A 291 -3.14 -20.71 22.98
CA GLU A 291 -1.98 -21.60 23.01
C GLU A 291 -0.80 -21.00 23.78
N GLU A 292 -0.50 -19.71 23.60
CA GLU A 292 0.65 -19.04 24.20
C GLU A 292 0.40 -18.54 25.62
N PHE A 293 -0.81 -17.99 25.88
CA PHE A 293 -1.11 -17.33 27.15
C PHE A 293 -1.94 -18.20 28.12
N GLY A 294 -2.41 -19.38 27.65
CA GLY A 294 -3.14 -20.34 28.47
C GLY A 294 -4.34 -19.74 29.20
N ASP A 295 -4.55 -20.17 30.45
CA ASP A 295 -5.71 -19.74 31.27
C ASP A 295 -5.75 -18.25 31.64
N ILE A 296 -4.64 -17.52 31.47
CA ILE A 296 -4.59 -16.07 31.74
C ILE A 296 -5.55 -15.30 30.83
N ILE A 297 -5.84 -15.84 29.64
CA ILE A 297 -6.77 -15.23 28.67
C ILE A 297 -8.20 -15.78 28.74
N ASN A 298 -8.52 -16.73 29.62
CA ASN A 298 -9.90 -17.20 29.80
C ASN A 298 -10.88 -16.07 30.16
N ASN A 299 -10.36 -14.87 30.47
CA ASN A 299 -11.12 -13.62 30.66
C ASN A 299 -11.25 -12.77 29.39
N LEU A 300 -10.79 -13.23 28.20
CA LEU A 300 -11.21 -12.66 26.93
C LEU A 300 -12.71 -12.94 26.77
N LYS A 301 -13.53 -12.01 27.23
CA LYS A 301 -14.99 -12.13 27.10
C LYS A 301 -15.33 -12.38 25.63
N ASN A 302 -16.03 -13.48 25.38
CA ASN A 302 -16.77 -13.70 24.16
C ASN A 302 -18.01 -12.76 24.23
N ASP A 303 -17.81 -11.52 23.87
CA ASP A 303 -18.92 -10.57 23.57
C ASP A 303 -18.99 -10.37 22.06
#